data_97181871f9d96d7d70ecad1c93631026
#
_entry.id   97181871f9d96d7d70ecad1c93631026
#
_cell.length_a   1.000
_cell.length_b   1.000
_cell.length_c   1.000
_cell.angle_alpha   90.00
_cell.angle_beta   90.00
_cell.angle_gamma   90.00
#
_symmetry.space_group_name_H-M   'P 1'
#
loop_
_entity.id
_entity.type
_entity.pdbx_description
1 polymer ?
#
loop_
_entity_poly.entity_id
_entity_poly.type
_entity_poly.pdbx_seq_one_letter_code
_entity_poly.pdbx_strand_id
1 'polypeptide(L)'
;VFIAAAFFPHLFTHYGQKEMFKAWLPSTAEHLLGTNSLGYDIYTELIYGTQETLLVGITSSAAALALGAVIGALSTLKGFAGAVFNGLINVFVLLPKLITLIVLASFAGGSVKDLIILIAAFSWVGAARSIRSKVIHLNAQPFIENCVIQGYSKAHIILRHILPNLYDVLMARFLLSINSCIMMESTLSFLGFGDLYHPTWGTMINFAYKRGAFIRGAYNYLLSPGVCIVLLSLAFYLISLYFEQRMKLISGR
;
A
#
# COMPACT_ATOMS: atom_id res chain seq x y z
N VAL A 1 -14.61 6.58 -7.71
CA VAL A 1 -14.43 7.97 -7.27
C VAL A 1 -12.95 8.24 -6.99
N PHE A 2 -12.27 7.60 -6.02
CA PHE A 2 -10.87 7.90 -5.63
C PHE A 2 -9.88 7.84 -6.80
N ILE A 3 -9.95 6.81 -7.66
CA ILE A 3 -9.08 6.71 -8.85
C ILE A 3 -9.33 7.89 -9.79
N ALA A 4 -10.59 8.24 -10.04
CA ALA A 4 -10.92 9.38 -10.88
C ALA A 4 -10.43 10.72 -10.28
N ALA A 5 -10.56 10.90 -8.96
CA ALA A 5 -10.04 12.07 -8.26
C ALA A 5 -8.51 12.18 -8.31
N ALA A 6 -7.80 11.04 -8.27
CA ALA A 6 -6.35 11.01 -8.37
C ALA A 6 -5.83 11.41 -9.78
N PHE A 7 -6.52 10.95 -10.84
CA PHE A 7 -6.09 11.26 -12.21
C PHE A 7 -6.62 12.59 -12.73
N PHE A 8 -7.79 13.01 -12.29
CA PHE A 8 -8.49 14.20 -12.77
C PHE A 8 -8.98 15.08 -11.62
N PRO A 9 -8.08 15.63 -10.77
CA PRO A 9 -8.48 16.44 -9.62
C PRO A 9 -9.32 17.65 -10.00
N HIS A 10 -9.06 18.26 -11.16
CA HIS A 10 -9.79 19.42 -11.67
C HIS A 10 -11.28 19.17 -11.95
N LEU A 11 -11.72 17.91 -12.04
CA LEU A 11 -13.16 17.59 -12.17
C LEU A 11 -13.89 17.64 -10.83
N PHE A 12 -13.15 17.58 -9.71
CA PHE A 12 -13.70 17.50 -8.36
C PHE A 12 -13.53 18.79 -7.56
N THR A 13 -12.58 19.64 -7.94
CA THR A 13 -12.36 20.94 -7.31
C THR A 13 -12.07 22.04 -8.33
N HIS A 14 -12.55 23.24 -8.05
CA HIS A 14 -12.33 24.42 -8.87
C HIS A 14 -11.08 25.20 -8.45
N TYR A 15 -10.55 24.93 -7.26
CA TYR A 15 -9.40 25.64 -6.71
C TYR A 15 -8.09 24.94 -7.03
N GLY A 16 -7.03 25.73 -7.17
CA GLY A 16 -5.67 25.21 -7.31
C GLY A 16 -5.14 24.64 -5.99
N GLN A 17 -4.24 23.65 -6.07
CA GLN A 17 -3.68 22.98 -4.88
C GLN A 17 -3.05 23.94 -3.85
N LYS A 18 -2.48 25.05 -4.31
CA LYS A 18 -1.79 26.05 -3.47
C LYS A 18 -2.49 27.40 -3.44
N GLU A 19 -3.76 27.44 -3.80
CA GLU A 19 -4.56 28.66 -3.72
C GLU A 19 -4.88 28.97 -2.27
N MET A 20 -4.61 30.21 -1.85
CA MET A 20 -4.69 30.63 -0.46
C MET A 20 -5.87 31.58 -0.23
N PHE A 21 -6.64 31.29 0.79
CA PHE A 21 -7.77 32.07 1.27
C PHE A 21 -7.50 32.56 2.71
N LYS A 22 -8.49 33.12 3.35
CA LYS A 22 -8.40 33.42 4.78
C LYS A 22 -8.31 32.12 5.59
N ALA A 23 -7.37 32.07 6.53
CA ALA A 23 -7.18 30.91 7.39
C ALA A 23 -8.39 30.68 8.31
N TRP A 24 -8.72 29.43 8.55
CA TRP A 24 -9.74 28.97 9.47
C TRP A 24 -11.17 29.45 9.12
N LEU A 25 -11.49 29.59 7.83
CA LEU A 25 -12.87 29.79 7.41
C LEU A 25 -13.71 28.56 7.78
N PRO A 26 -14.92 28.75 8.27
CA PRO A 26 -15.85 27.65 8.51
C PRO A 26 -16.32 27.02 7.19
N SER A 27 -16.99 25.89 7.27
CA SER A 27 -17.64 25.25 6.13
C SER A 27 -18.71 26.18 5.55
N THR A 28 -18.62 26.45 4.25
CA THR A 28 -19.52 27.30 3.46
C THR A 28 -19.82 26.66 2.12
N ALA A 29 -20.70 27.26 1.30
CA ALA A 29 -20.96 26.79 -0.06
C ALA A 29 -19.73 26.91 -0.98
N GLU A 30 -18.84 27.87 -0.72
CA GLU A 30 -17.57 28.06 -1.46
C GLU A 30 -16.49 27.13 -0.93
N HIS A 31 -16.43 26.92 0.38
CA HIS A 31 -15.46 26.06 1.05
C HIS A 31 -16.17 24.94 1.81
N LEU A 32 -16.46 23.82 1.13
CA LEU A 32 -17.29 22.74 1.68
C LEU A 32 -16.82 22.19 3.02
N LEU A 33 -15.54 22.09 3.24
CA LEU A 33 -14.92 21.63 4.50
C LEU A 33 -14.25 22.77 5.28
N GLY A 34 -14.34 24.01 4.77
CA GLY A 34 -13.63 25.16 5.31
C GLY A 34 -12.18 25.25 4.86
N THR A 35 -11.40 26.14 5.46
CA THR A 35 -9.98 26.33 5.17
C THR A 35 -9.10 25.94 6.36
N ASN A 36 -7.88 25.53 6.06
CA ASN A 36 -6.90 25.13 7.06
C ASN A 36 -6.17 26.34 7.69
N SER A 37 -5.16 26.08 8.52
CA SER A 37 -4.35 27.10 9.21
C SER A 37 -3.51 27.98 8.26
N LEU A 38 -3.27 27.55 7.04
CA LEU A 38 -2.55 28.31 6.01
C LEU A 38 -3.50 28.99 5.02
N GLY A 39 -4.79 28.76 5.14
CA GLY A 39 -5.79 29.27 4.21
C GLY A 39 -6.03 28.36 2.99
N TYR A 40 -5.48 27.16 2.92
CA TYR A 40 -5.82 26.22 1.85
C TYR A 40 -7.21 25.62 2.08
N ASP A 41 -7.97 25.47 1.01
CA ASP A 41 -9.26 24.79 1.04
C ASP A 41 -9.08 23.31 1.37
N ILE A 42 -9.72 22.84 2.43
CA ILE A 42 -9.54 21.48 2.97
C ILE A 42 -10.05 20.43 1.97
N TYR A 43 -11.17 20.72 1.27
CA TYR A 43 -11.69 19.80 0.27
C TYR A 43 -10.74 19.64 -0.91
N THR A 44 -10.16 20.73 -1.37
CA THR A 44 -9.16 20.75 -2.43
C THR A 44 -7.88 19.96 -2.01
N GLU A 45 -7.36 20.22 -0.80
CA GLU A 45 -6.22 19.43 -0.27
C GLU A 45 -6.55 17.93 -0.21
N LEU A 46 -7.79 17.56 0.14
CA LEU A 46 -8.23 16.18 0.21
C LEU A 46 -8.21 15.50 -1.17
N ILE A 47 -8.68 16.19 -2.21
CA ILE A 47 -8.69 15.69 -3.60
C ILE A 47 -7.27 15.50 -4.11
N TYR A 48 -6.39 16.49 -3.98
CA TYR A 48 -4.98 16.36 -4.38
C TYR A 48 -4.21 15.35 -3.53
N GLY A 49 -4.50 15.29 -2.23
CA GLY A 49 -3.93 14.28 -1.31
C GLY A 49 -4.28 12.84 -1.68
N THR A 50 -5.40 12.62 -2.41
CA THR A 50 -5.76 11.30 -2.95
C THR A 50 -4.69 10.79 -3.91
N GLN A 51 -4.17 11.66 -4.78
CA GLN A 51 -3.15 11.32 -5.76
C GLN A 51 -1.87 10.81 -5.07
N GLU A 52 -1.36 11.58 -4.12
CA GLU A 52 -0.13 11.24 -3.40
C GLU A 52 -0.30 9.98 -2.53
N THR A 53 -1.41 9.86 -1.82
CA THR A 53 -1.70 8.67 -1.00
C THR A 53 -1.79 7.40 -1.85
N LEU A 54 -2.47 7.45 -3.00
CA LEU A 54 -2.55 6.31 -3.93
C LEU A 54 -1.20 6.03 -4.59
N LEU A 55 -0.45 7.05 -4.98
CA LEU A 55 0.89 6.87 -5.57
C LEU A 55 1.78 6.09 -4.62
N VAL A 56 1.91 6.51 -3.36
CA VAL A 56 2.73 5.80 -2.36
C VAL A 56 2.19 4.39 -2.11
N GLY A 57 0.89 4.24 -1.91
CA GLY A 57 0.27 2.94 -1.63
C GLY A 57 0.49 1.92 -2.74
N ILE A 58 0.24 2.31 -4.00
CA ILE A 58 0.34 1.41 -5.16
C ILE A 58 1.81 1.10 -5.48
N THR A 59 2.68 2.10 -5.52
CA THR A 59 4.10 1.90 -5.87
C THR A 59 4.84 1.09 -4.81
N SER A 60 4.63 1.38 -3.52
CA SER A 60 5.20 0.59 -2.42
C SER A 60 4.71 -0.85 -2.45
N SER A 61 3.42 -1.07 -2.71
CA SER A 61 2.85 -2.42 -2.77
C SER A 61 3.35 -3.21 -3.97
N ALA A 62 3.53 -2.58 -5.15
CA ALA A 62 4.08 -3.21 -6.32
C ALA A 62 5.54 -3.64 -6.09
N ALA A 63 6.36 -2.75 -5.53
CA ALA A 63 7.74 -3.06 -5.16
C ALA A 63 7.82 -4.18 -4.10
N ALA A 64 6.98 -4.11 -3.06
CA ALA A 64 6.89 -5.14 -2.02
C ALA A 64 6.47 -6.50 -2.59
N LEU A 65 5.49 -6.51 -3.51
CA LEU A 65 5.05 -7.74 -4.17
C LEU A 65 6.16 -8.34 -5.03
N ALA A 66 6.87 -7.53 -5.81
CA ALA A 66 7.98 -7.98 -6.64
C ALA A 66 9.10 -8.62 -5.78
N LEU A 67 9.53 -7.92 -4.71
CA LEU A 67 10.49 -8.46 -3.74
C LEU A 67 9.98 -9.76 -3.10
N GLY A 68 8.73 -9.76 -2.65
CA GLY A 68 8.10 -10.91 -2.04
C GLY A 68 7.97 -12.10 -2.98
N ALA A 69 7.70 -11.87 -4.27
CA ALA A 69 7.61 -12.92 -5.28
C ALA A 69 8.97 -13.59 -5.49
N VAL A 70 10.02 -12.79 -5.65
CA VAL A 70 11.39 -13.31 -5.85
C VAL A 70 11.85 -14.07 -4.60
N ILE A 71 11.81 -13.45 -3.43
CA ILE A 71 12.29 -14.06 -2.18
C ILE A 71 11.44 -15.28 -1.81
N GLY A 72 10.13 -15.20 -1.96
CA GLY A 72 9.21 -16.30 -1.70
C GLY A 72 9.48 -17.52 -2.59
N ALA A 73 9.69 -17.30 -3.89
CA ALA A 73 10.05 -18.38 -4.82
C ALA A 73 11.44 -18.96 -4.51
N LEU A 74 12.47 -18.13 -4.29
CA LEU A 74 13.83 -18.58 -3.97
C LEU A 74 13.88 -19.36 -2.64
N SER A 75 13.03 -19.02 -1.68
CA SER A 75 12.95 -19.75 -0.41
C SER A 75 12.44 -21.18 -0.53
N THR A 76 11.92 -21.59 -1.70
CA THR A 76 11.49 -22.97 -1.97
C THR A 76 12.60 -23.85 -2.57
N LEU A 77 13.73 -23.26 -2.89
CA LEU A 77 14.90 -24.02 -3.40
C LEU A 77 15.40 -25.01 -2.34
N LYS A 78 15.91 -26.16 -2.81
CA LYS A 78 16.53 -27.15 -1.92
C LYS A 78 17.93 -26.69 -1.49
N GLY A 79 18.37 -27.11 -0.32
CA GLY A 79 19.72 -26.87 0.19
C GLY A 79 19.92 -25.49 0.82
N PHE A 80 21.16 -25.02 0.86
CA PHE A 80 21.58 -23.82 1.58
C PHE A 80 20.89 -22.54 1.09
N ALA A 81 20.73 -22.37 -0.22
CA ALA A 81 20.09 -21.18 -0.78
C ALA A 81 18.65 -21.01 -0.28
N GLY A 82 17.84 -22.06 -0.34
CA GLY A 82 16.46 -22.02 0.17
C GLY A 82 16.41 -21.77 1.68
N ALA A 83 17.34 -22.33 2.45
CA ALA A 83 17.44 -22.11 3.88
C ALA A 83 17.74 -20.63 4.22
N VAL A 84 18.65 -19.98 3.48
CA VAL A 84 18.99 -18.56 3.65
C VAL A 84 17.77 -17.66 3.39
N PHE A 85 17.08 -17.83 2.25
CA PHE A 85 15.90 -17.01 1.94
C PHE A 85 14.73 -17.25 2.90
N ASN A 86 14.55 -18.49 3.35
CA ASN A 86 13.54 -18.79 4.37
C ASN A 86 13.92 -18.19 5.73
N GLY A 87 15.20 -18.24 6.10
CA GLY A 87 15.73 -17.56 7.29
C GLY A 87 15.48 -16.05 7.24
N LEU A 88 15.74 -15.43 6.08
CA LEU A 88 15.47 -14.00 5.85
C LEU A 88 13.99 -13.66 6.09
N ILE A 89 13.06 -14.44 5.55
CA ILE A 89 11.62 -14.26 5.80
C ILE A 89 11.32 -14.33 7.30
N ASN A 90 11.88 -15.32 8.00
CA ASN A 90 11.62 -15.52 9.42
C ASN A 90 12.17 -14.37 10.27
N VAL A 91 13.36 -13.86 9.96
CA VAL A 91 13.93 -12.69 10.65
C VAL A 91 13.03 -11.47 10.51
N PHE A 92 12.58 -11.16 9.27
CA PHE A 92 11.70 -10.01 9.05
C PHE A 92 10.30 -10.15 9.68
N VAL A 93 9.81 -11.38 9.86
CA VAL A 93 8.54 -11.62 10.61
C VAL A 93 8.67 -11.24 12.08
N LEU A 94 9.84 -11.46 12.68
CA LEU A 94 10.08 -11.18 14.10
C LEU A 94 10.30 -9.68 14.39
N LEU A 95 10.65 -8.89 13.37
CA LEU A 95 10.85 -7.45 13.55
C LEU A 95 9.51 -6.74 13.77
N PRO A 96 9.38 -5.91 14.80
CA PRO A 96 8.20 -5.07 15.01
C PRO A 96 8.18 -3.97 13.94
N LYS A 97 7.45 -4.25 12.84
CA LYS A 97 7.47 -3.51 11.58
C LYS A 97 7.36 -1.99 11.77
N LEU A 98 6.35 -1.52 12.52
CA LEU A 98 6.10 -0.09 12.69
C LEU A 98 7.27 0.59 13.42
N ILE A 99 7.75 -0.01 14.50
CA ILE A 99 8.85 0.57 15.30
C ILE A 99 10.11 0.67 14.44
N THR A 100 10.44 -0.39 13.70
CA THR A 100 11.61 -0.40 12.81
C THR A 100 11.49 0.67 11.73
N LEU A 101 10.30 0.84 11.13
CA LEU A 101 10.05 1.87 10.13
C LEU A 101 10.18 3.29 10.69
N ILE A 102 9.68 3.56 11.90
CA ILE A 102 9.83 4.87 12.56
C ILE A 102 11.32 5.20 12.76
N VAL A 103 12.10 4.24 13.27
CA VAL A 103 13.55 4.43 13.46
C VAL A 103 14.23 4.71 12.14
N LEU A 104 13.97 3.94 11.10
CA LEU A 104 14.60 4.16 9.79
C LEU A 104 14.13 5.45 9.12
N ALA A 105 12.85 5.80 9.24
CA ALA A 105 12.30 7.04 8.72
C ALA A 105 12.90 8.29 9.37
N SER A 106 13.35 8.19 10.63
CA SER A 106 14.02 9.30 11.31
C SER A 106 15.39 9.65 10.73
N PHE A 107 16.02 8.72 9.99
CA PHE A 107 17.28 8.93 9.27
C PHE A 107 17.06 9.24 7.78
N ALA A 108 15.87 9.04 7.26
CA ALA A 108 15.52 9.32 5.87
C ALA A 108 15.22 10.81 5.67
N GLY A 109 15.29 11.25 4.41
CA GLY A 109 15.08 12.66 4.06
C GLY A 109 13.64 13.15 4.11
N GLY A 110 12.66 12.26 4.41
CA GLY A 110 11.23 12.59 4.48
C GLY A 110 10.56 12.82 3.12
N SER A 111 11.19 12.38 2.03
CA SER A 111 10.60 12.48 0.69
C SER A 111 9.61 11.34 0.41
N VAL A 112 8.71 11.56 -0.56
CA VAL A 112 7.81 10.50 -1.06
C VAL A 112 8.59 9.24 -1.47
N LYS A 113 9.75 9.41 -2.10
CA LYS A 113 10.62 8.28 -2.51
C LYS A 113 11.15 7.48 -1.33
N ASP A 114 11.58 8.17 -0.27
CA ASP A 114 12.07 7.52 0.95
C ASP A 114 10.97 6.68 1.60
N LEU A 115 9.76 7.22 1.69
CA LEU A 115 8.59 6.48 2.20
C LEU A 115 8.29 5.25 1.36
N ILE A 116 8.27 5.36 0.04
CA ILE A 116 8.04 4.24 -0.88
C ILE A 116 9.07 3.12 -0.64
N ILE A 117 10.35 3.47 -0.58
CA ILE A 117 11.44 2.49 -0.38
C ILE A 117 11.31 1.82 0.99
N LEU A 118 11.12 2.60 2.05
CA LEU A 118 11.01 2.08 3.40
C LEU A 118 9.80 1.15 3.56
N ILE A 119 8.63 1.58 3.09
CA ILE A 119 7.41 0.78 3.17
C ILE A 119 7.55 -0.51 2.36
N ALA A 120 8.10 -0.44 1.14
CA ALA A 120 8.32 -1.61 0.29
C ALA A 120 9.29 -2.60 0.94
N ALA A 121 10.41 -2.10 1.52
CA ALA A 121 11.44 -2.91 2.17
C ALA A 121 10.94 -3.73 3.37
N PHE A 122 9.79 -3.39 3.95
CA PHE A 122 9.21 -4.11 5.09
C PHE A 122 7.83 -4.73 4.78
N SER A 123 7.24 -4.47 3.62
CA SER A 123 5.90 -4.98 3.27
C SER A 123 5.92 -6.28 2.45
N TRP A 124 7.07 -6.69 1.95
CA TRP A 124 7.23 -7.87 1.08
C TRP A 124 7.01 -9.22 1.76
N VAL A 125 7.18 -9.29 3.08
CA VAL A 125 7.20 -10.55 3.87
C VAL A 125 5.90 -11.33 3.74
N GLY A 126 4.75 -10.63 3.80
CA GLY A 126 3.44 -11.25 3.65
C GLY A 126 3.24 -11.90 2.27
N ALA A 127 3.68 -11.23 1.21
CA ALA A 127 3.67 -11.74 -0.15
C ALA A 127 4.61 -12.96 -0.28
N ALA A 128 5.85 -12.85 0.23
CA ALA A 128 6.83 -13.94 0.18
C ALA A 128 6.30 -15.22 0.83
N ARG A 129 5.70 -15.14 2.01
CA ARG A 129 5.13 -16.32 2.69
C ARG A 129 4.01 -16.98 1.89
N SER A 130 3.13 -16.20 1.29
CA SER A 130 2.01 -16.73 0.52
C SER A 130 2.47 -17.36 -0.78
N ILE A 131 3.42 -16.73 -1.46
CA ILE A 131 3.99 -17.25 -2.70
C ILE A 131 4.79 -18.53 -2.41
N ARG A 132 5.61 -18.54 -1.35
CA ARG A 132 6.28 -19.76 -0.89
C ARG A 132 5.30 -20.91 -0.66
N SER A 133 4.22 -20.67 0.10
CA SER A 133 3.21 -21.69 0.39
C SER A 133 2.56 -22.21 -0.90
N LYS A 134 2.20 -21.34 -1.83
CA LYS A 134 1.58 -21.72 -3.10
C LYS A 134 2.56 -22.49 -3.99
N VAL A 135 3.82 -22.09 -4.08
CA VAL A 135 4.84 -22.80 -4.87
C VAL A 135 5.09 -24.20 -4.32
N ILE A 136 5.17 -24.35 -2.99
CA ILE A 136 5.31 -25.67 -2.36
C ILE A 136 4.09 -26.55 -2.71
N HIS A 137 2.89 -25.99 -2.60
CA HIS A 137 1.67 -26.70 -2.94
C HIS A 137 1.61 -27.12 -4.40
N LEU A 138 1.98 -26.22 -5.33
CA LEU A 138 2.02 -26.52 -6.77
C LEU A 138 3.04 -27.62 -7.09
N ASN A 139 4.23 -27.57 -6.48
CA ASN A 139 5.28 -28.56 -6.69
C ASN A 139 4.87 -29.98 -6.24
N ALA A 140 3.89 -30.10 -5.35
CA ALA A 140 3.34 -31.38 -4.89
C ALA A 140 2.16 -31.88 -5.74
N GLN A 141 1.80 -31.18 -6.81
CA GLN A 141 0.67 -31.57 -7.67
C GLN A 141 1.09 -32.63 -8.71
N PRO A 142 0.22 -33.63 -9.02
CA PRO A 142 0.53 -34.71 -9.96
C PRO A 142 0.93 -34.21 -11.36
N PHE A 143 0.37 -33.09 -11.82
CA PHE A 143 0.72 -32.55 -13.14
C PHE A 143 2.17 -32.04 -13.21
N ILE A 144 2.72 -31.52 -12.10
CA ILE A 144 4.14 -31.14 -12.05
C ILE A 144 5.04 -32.38 -12.02
N GLU A 145 4.66 -33.44 -11.29
CA GLU A 145 5.37 -34.68 -11.26
C GLU A 145 5.42 -35.32 -12.65
N ASN A 146 4.30 -35.30 -13.39
CA ASN A 146 4.26 -35.74 -14.78
C ASN A 146 5.21 -34.94 -15.68
N CYS A 147 5.33 -33.64 -15.51
CA CYS A 147 6.26 -32.80 -16.25
C CYS A 147 7.72 -33.21 -15.96
N VAL A 148 8.04 -33.54 -14.71
CA VAL A 148 9.39 -34.05 -14.35
C VAL A 148 9.66 -35.39 -14.98
N ILE A 149 8.72 -36.34 -14.97
CA ILE A 149 8.85 -37.66 -15.59
C ILE A 149 9.03 -37.54 -17.10
N GLN A 150 8.37 -36.59 -17.75
CA GLN A 150 8.52 -36.31 -19.19
C GLN A 150 9.85 -35.60 -19.53
N GLY A 151 10.67 -35.26 -18.53
CA GLY A 151 11.99 -34.67 -18.76
C GLY A 151 11.98 -33.18 -19.04
N TYR A 152 10.89 -32.46 -18.75
CA TYR A 152 10.87 -31.00 -18.89
C TYR A 152 11.88 -30.31 -17.96
N SER A 153 12.54 -29.28 -18.48
CA SER A 153 13.52 -28.53 -17.71
C SER A 153 12.82 -27.77 -16.56
N LYS A 154 13.57 -27.56 -15.47
CA LYS A 154 13.04 -26.76 -14.31
C LYS A 154 12.55 -25.38 -14.74
N ALA A 155 13.25 -24.70 -15.65
CA ALA A 155 12.88 -23.43 -16.20
C ALA A 155 11.52 -23.50 -16.93
N HIS A 156 11.29 -24.52 -17.74
CA HIS A 156 10.03 -24.77 -18.42
C HIS A 156 8.87 -24.94 -17.41
N ILE A 157 9.08 -25.78 -16.40
CA ILE A 157 8.06 -26.02 -15.34
C ILE A 157 7.72 -24.72 -14.61
N ILE A 158 8.73 -23.92 -14.25
CA ILE A 158 8.50 -22.65 -13.55
C ILE A 158 7.74 -21.67 -14.45
N LEU A 159 8.19 -21.42 -15.67
CA LEU A 159 7.62 -20.39 -16.54
C LEU A 159 6.24 -20.77 -17.10
N ARG A 160 6.05 -22.07 -17.43
CA ARG A 160 4.84 -22.53 -18.13
C ARG A 160 3.75 -23.04 -17.18
N HIS A 161 4.13 -23.53 -15.99
CA HIS A 161 3.19 -24.18 -15.08
C HIS A 161 3.09 -23.48 -13.73
N ILE A 162 4.21 -23.11 -13.09
CA ILE A 162 4.16 -22.49 -11.75
C ILE A 162 3.74 -21.03 -11.84
N LEU A 163 4.44 -20.22 -12.65
CA LEU A 163 4.23 -18.79 -12.72
C LEU A 163 2.79 -18.38 -13.12
N PRO A 164 2.15 -19.00 -14.14
CA PRO A 164 0.76 -18.69 -14.46
C PRO A 164 -0.22 -19.03 -13.32
N ASN A 165 0.06 -20.12 -12.59
CA ASN A 165 -0.75 -20.55 -11.45
C ASN A 165 -0.49 -19.75 -10.16
N LEU A 166 0.47 -18.83 -10.16
CA LEU A 166 0.68 -17.84 -9.08
C LEU A 166 -0.14 -16.57 -9.26
N TYR A 167 -0.66 -16.31 -10.48
CA TYR A 167 -1.36 -15.07 -10.80
C TYR A 167 -2.45 -14.72 -9.77
N ASP A 168 -3.23 -15.71 -9.39
CA ASP A 168 -4.32 -15.57 -8.43
C ASP A 168 -3.84 -15.05 -7.08
N VAL A 169 -2.78 -15.69 -6.55
CA VAL A 169 -2.20 -15.30 -5.26
C VAL A 169 -1.54 -13.93 -5.37
N LEU A 170 -0.88 -13.65 -6.50
CA LEU A 170 -0.22 -12.35 -6.74
C LEU A 170 -1.25 -11.22 -6.75
N MET A 171 -2.39 -11.36 -7.46
CA MET A 171 -3.43 -10.35 -7.51
C MET A 171 -4.08 -10.11 -6.14
N ALA A 172 -4.49 -11.17 -5.44
CA ALA A 172 -5.06 -11.05 -4.11
C ALA A 172 -4.08 -10.38 -3.13
N ARG A 173 -2.80 -10.78 -3.18
CA ARG A 173 -1.77 -10.19 -2.32
C ARG A 173 -1.42 -8.76 -2.67
N PHE A 174 -1.46 -8.40 -3.95
CA PHE A 174 -1.27 -7.02 -4.39
C PHE A 174 -2.32 -6.09 -3.76
N LEU A 175 -3.60 -6.43 -3.90
CA LEU A 175 -4.71 -5.62 -3.36
C LEU A 175 -4.64 -5.48 -1.84
N LEU A 176 -4.36 -6.56 -1.12
CA LEU A 176 -4.17 -6.52 0.34
C LEU A 176 -2.93 -5.70 0.74
N SER A 177 -1.87 -5.78 -0.07
CA SER A 177 -0.65 -5.01 0.16
C SER A 177 -0.86 -3.51 -0.03
N ILE A 178 -1.66 -3.09 -1.03
CA ILE A 178 -2.02 -1.67 -1.23
C ILE A 178 -2.65 -1.11 0.04
N ASN A 179 -3.65 -1.79 0.59
CA ASN A 179 -4.29 -1.37 1.83
C ASN A 179 -3.27 -1.22 2.98
N SER A 180 -2.44 -2.24 3.18
CA SER A 180 -1.41 -2.22 4.22
C SER A 180 -0.38 -1.10 4.02
N CYS A 181 0.01 -0.81 2.77
CA CYS A 181 0.96 0.26 2.46
C CYS A 181 0.35 1.65 2.68
N ILE A 182 -0.93 1.87 2.30
CA ILE A 182 -1.65 3.13 2.57
C ILE A 182 -1.74 3.38 4.09
N MET A 183 -2.14 2.37 4.86
CA MET A 183 -2.21 2.50 6.32
C MET A 183 -0.85 2.79 6.94
N MET A 184 0.22 2.17 6.44
CA MET A 184 1.58 2.41 6.92
C MET A 184 2.08 3.80 6.54
N GLU A 185 1.85 4.23 5.30
CA GLU A 185 2.16 5.59 4.84
C GLU A 185 1.45 6.62 5.72
N SER A 186 0.13 6.48 5.87
CA SER A 186 -0.67 7.43 6.66
C SER A 186 -0.22 7.48 8.12
N THR A 187 0.20 6.35 8.69
CA THR A 187 0.75 6.31 10.06
C THR A 187 2.09 7.05 10.15
N LEU A 188 3.03 6.78 9.23
CA LEU A 188 4.33 7.45 9.21
C LEU A 188 4.19 8.95 8.95
N SER A 189 3.36 9.34 8.00
CA SER A 189 3.07 10.74 7.67
C SER A 189 2.38 11.47 8.82
N PHE A 190 1.43 10.81 9.51
CA PHE A 190 0.82 11.35 10.74
C PHE A 190 1.86 11.56 11.85
N LEU A 191 2.83 10.68 11.99
CA LEU A 191 3.91 10.84 12.97
C LEU A 191 4.94 11.91 12.57
N GLY A 192 4.85 12.46 11.36
CA GLY A 192 5.68 13.57 10.89
C GLY A 192 6.83 13.17 9.98
N PHE A 193 6.86 11.93 9.49
CA PHE A 193 7.85 11.43 8.53
C PHE A 193 7.40 11.57 7.07
N GLY A 194 6.23 12.21 6.82
CA GLY A 194 5.71 12.46 5.48
C GLY A 194 6.36 13.65 4.78
N ASP A 195 6.20 13.69 3.45
CA ASP A 195 6.65 14.82 2.64
C ASP A 195 5.77 16.05 2.87
N LEU A 196 6.42 17.18 3.19
CA LEU A 196 5.72 18.44 3.46
C LEU A 196 5.29 19.17 2.18
N TYR A 197 5.93 18.85 1.06
CA TYR A 197 5.66 19.49 -0.25
C TYR A 197 4.61 18.74 -1.07
N HIS A 198 4.43 17.46 -0.78
CA HIS A 198 3.47 16.56 -1.43
C HIS A 198 2.54 15.97 -0.36
N PRO A 199 1.55 16.75 0.10
CA PRO A 199 0.71 16.33 1.22
C PRO A 199 -0.15 15.13 0.84
N THR A 200 -0.08 14.10 1.68
CA THR A 200 -0.96 12.94 1.68
C THR A 200 -2.06 13.13 2.72
N TRP A 201 -3.04 12.26 2.76
CA TRP A 201 -4.04 12.29 3.82
C TRP A 201 -3.43 12.12 5.22
N GLY A 202 -2.33 11.36 5.34
CA GLY A 202 -1.60 11.21 6.60
C GLY A 202 -0.95 12.51 7.05
N THR A 203 -0.31 13.25 6.15
CA THR A 203 0.27 14.58 6.46
C THR A 203 -0.80 15.62 6.76
N MET A 204 -1.97 15.57 6.11
CA MET A 204 -3.10 16.45 6.43
C MET A 204 -3.55 16.27 7.89
N ILE A 205 -3.68 15.02 8.36
CA ILE A 205 -4.02 14.73 9.77
C ILE A 205 -2.93 15.25 10.71
N ASN A 206 -1.65 15.08 10.37
CA ASN A 206 -0.53 15.62 11.15
C ASN A 206 -0.61 17.14 11.26
N PHE A 207 -0.85 17.84 10.15
CA PHE A 207 -0.98 19.30 10.15
C PHE A 207 -2.20 19.76 10.93
N ALA A 208 -3.35 19.11 10.77
CA ALA A 208 -4.55 19.41 11.53
C ALA A 208 -4.28 19.30 13.04
N TYR A 209 -3.64 18.22 13.47
CA TYR A 209 -3.28 17.98 14.87
C TYR A 209 -2.28 19.02 15.39
N LYS A 210 -1.14 19.20 14.71
CA LYS A 210 -0.06 20.11 15.15
C LYS A 210 -0.47 21.58 15.17
N ARG A 211 -1.38 21.99 14.29
CA ARG A 211 -1.82 23.39 14.16
C ARG A 211 -3.08 23.71 14.97
N GLY A 212 -3.51 22.78 15.81
CA GLY A 212 -4.57 23.03 16.79
C GLY A 212 -5.98 23.05 16.20
N ALA A 213 -6.25 22.29 15.13
CA ALA A 213 -7.59 22.18 14.54
C ALA A 213 -8.61 21.69 15.56
N PHE A 214 -8.25 20.77 16.46
CA PHE A 214 -9.10 20.28 17.53
C PHE A 214 -9.53 21.39 18.50
N ILE A 215 -8.58 22.22 18.96
CA ILE A 215 -8.82 23.32 19.91
C ILE A 215 -9.73 24.39 19.28
N ARG A 216 -9.63 24.57 17.95
CA ARG A 216 -10.43 25.54 17.20
C ARG A 216 -11.80 25.02 16.76
N GLY A 217 -12.14 23.74 17.05
CA GLY A 217 -13.37 23.13 16.58
C GLY A 217 -13.40 22.82 15.07
N ALA A 218 -12.25 22.92 14.37
CA ALA A 218 -12.13 22.61 12.95
C ALA A 218 -12.02 21.09 12.72
N TYR A 219 -13.02 20.35 13.20
CA TYR A 219 -13.04 18.88 13.14
C TYR A 219 -13.02 18.35 11.71
N ASN A 220 -13.57 19.09 10.75
CA ASN A 220 -13.56 18.71 9.33
C ASN A 220 -12.14 18.48 8.81
N TYR A 221 -11.18 19.30 9.24
CA TYR A 221 -9.78 19.16 8.82
C TYR A 221 -9.11 17.91 9.40
N LEU A 222 -9.52 17.46 10.58
CA LEU A 222 -8.98 16.28 11.22
C LEU A 222 -9.67 14.99 10.73
N LEU A 223 -11.00 15.02 10.61
CA LEU A 223 -11.79 13.82 10.36
C LEU A 223 -11.88 13.44 8.88
N SER A 224 -11.95 14.44 7.96
CA SER A 224 -12.16 14.15 6.55
C SER A 224 -11.06 13.29 5.90
N PRO A 225 -9.75 13.51 6.13
CA PRO A 225 -8.72 12.61 5.61
C PRO A 225 -8.82 11.22 6.24
N GLY A 226 -9.13 11.12 7.54
CA GLY A 226 -9.33 9.86 8.23
C GLY A 226 -10.48 9.04 7.62
N VAL A 227 -11.62 9.67 7.35
CA VAL A 227 -12.75 9.04 6.67
C VAL A 227 -12.35 8.55 5.27
N CYS A 228 -11.60 9.34 4.51
CA CYS A 228 -11.12 8.94 3.19
C CYS A 228 -10.18 7.73 3.25
N ILE A 229 -9.26 7.67 4.23
CA ILE A 229 -8.40 6.50 4.45
C ILE A 229 -9.24 5.26 4.74
N VAL A 230 -10.25 5.35 5.61
CA VAL A 230 -11.14 4.23 5.94
C VAL A 230 -11.92 3.76 4.72
N LEU A 231 -12.51 4.68 3.96
CA LEU A 231 -13.30 4.34 2.77
C LEU A 231 -12.43 3.72 1.68
N LEU A 232 -11.25 4.25 1.44
CA LEU A 232 -10.30 3.70 0.46
C LEU A 232 -9.81 2.31 0.88
N SER A 233 -9.46 2.14 2.16
CA SER A 233 -9.06 0.86 2.74
C SER A 233 -10.16 -0.19 2.62
N LEU A 234 -11.40 0.19 2.93
CA LEU A 234 -12.56 -0.69 2.78
C LEU A 234 -12.78 -1.08 1.31
N ALA A 235 -12.63 -0.13 0.37
CA ALA A 235 -12.77 -0.41 -1.06
C ALA A 235 -11.74 -1.47 -1.53
N PHE A 236 -10.45 -1.29 -1.23
CA PHE A 236 -9.43 -2.28 -1.59
C PHE A 236 -9.64 -3.63 -0.89
N TYR A 237 -10.07 -3.62 0.36
CA TYR A 237 -10.38 -4.84 1.09
C TYR A 237 -11.53 -5.62 0.44
N LEU A 238 -12.64 -4.95 0.11
CA LEU A 238 -13.78 -5.58 -0.56
C LEU A 238 -13.43 -6.13 -1.95
N ILE A 239 -12.62 -5.38 -2.72
CA ILE A 239 -12.13 -5.84 -4.01
C ILE A 239 -11.26 -7.11 -3.83
N SER A 240 -10.39 -7.13 -2.82
CA SER A 240 -9.53 -8.30 -2.55
C SER A 240 -10.36 -9.54 -2.16
N LEU A 241 -11.41 -9.36 -1.35
CA LEU A 241 -12.32 -10.44 -0.98
C LEU A 241 -13.07 -11.00 -2.20
N TYR A 242 -13.56 -10.12 -3.08
CA TYR A 242 -14.22 -10.54 -4.32
C TYR A 242 -13.31 -11.40 -5.19
N PHE A 243 -12.06 -10.96 -5.38
CA PHE A 243 -11.07 -11.73 -6.13
C PHE A 243 -10.76 -13.08 -5.47
N GLU A 244 -10.57 -13.11 -4.15
CA GLU A 244 -10.30 -14.35 -3.42
C GLU A 244 -11.46 -15.35 -3.53
N GLN A 245 -12.70 -14.89 -3.40
CA GLN A 245 -13.88 -15.76 -3.53
C GLN A 245 -14.06 -16.30 -4.95
N ARG A 246 -13.91 -15.44 -5.97
CA ARG A 246 -14.01 -15.84 -7.36
C ARG A 246 -12.98 -16.91 -7.73
N MET A 247 -11.79 -16.81 -7.18
CA MET A 247 -10.72 -17.75 -7.46
C MET A 247 -10.91 -19.10 -6.78
N LYS A 248 -11.46 -19.14 -5.56
CA LYS A 248 -11.85 -20.39 -4.92
C LYS A 248 -12.89 -21.16 -5.74
N LEU A 249 -13.82 -20.46 -6.39
CA LEU A 249 -14.83 -21.08 -7.27
C LEU A 249 -14.22 -21.65 -8.56
N ILE A 250 -13.19 -21.04 -9.10
CA ILE A 250 -12.49 -21.50 -10.32
C ILE A 250 -11.54 -22.66 -10.00
N SER A 251 -10.84 -22.58 -8.86
CA SER A 251 -9.88 -23.62 -8.41
C SER A 251 -10.55 -24.87 -7.82
N GLY A 252 -11.83 -24.81 -7.46
CA GLY A 252 -12.62 -25.94 -6.97
C GLY A 252 -13.30 -26.76 -8.08
N ARG A 253 -13.03 -26.45 -9.35
CA ARG A 253 -13.37 -27.26 -10.52
C ARG A 253 -12.09 -27.90 -11.09
#